data_5e88e7e815e30ba186e1cefe643d5ac5
#
_entry.id   5e88e7e815e30ba186e1cefe643d5ac5
#
_cell.length_a   1.000
_cell.length_b   1.000
_cell.length_c   1.000
_cell.angle_alpha   90.00
_cell.angle_beta   90.00
_cell.angle_gamma   90.00
#
_symmetry.space_group_name_H-M   'P 1'
#
loop_
_entity.id
_entity.type
_entity.pdbx_description
1 polymer ?
#
loop_
_entity_poly.entity_id
_entity_poly.type
_entity_poly.pdbx_seq_one_letter_code
_entity_poly.pdbx_strand_id
1 'polypeptide(L)'
;MKKQHAIQSNREYTGDTLTRFGRALVLFVLLISAGLLQPITTAAQSTRPIIVSPDGKGDFKTIQAAVNSLSGQSPTPRHIRIKKGTYAEKVYIEKHNIILEGEGMNATIITASIARDAWRCRHNDDWGVATLNIDGNDITLKNLAVINSFGYDWQTDTTIACPLDTVNYQRTIGKGSHQMAVRTMSATRFQAIGCLFKAWAGDTMSPWNVEHGLFYFKDCVMEGGVDFYCPRGWAYAENCRFKANTGDAAIWHDGSRVADSKTVLNNCSFEGYDGFKLGRYHRDAQFFLLNCTFASNMADKPIYRVGAGTNIQWGERIYYYNCHRQGTTDFGWYANNLPNDIKPETISAAWVFGDRWKL
;
A
#
# COMPACT_ATOMS: atom_id res chain seq x y z
N MET A 1 -52.34 5.95 -7.26
CA MET A 1 -53.58 5.67 -6.50
C MET A 1 -53.22 4.98 -5.20
N LYS A 2 -53.80 5.52 -4.06
CA LYS A 2 -53.87 4.98 -2.67
C LYS A 2 -52.56 4.80 -1.92
N LYS A 3 -52.13 5.70 -1.02
CA LYS A 3 -52.59 6.17 0.33
C LYS A 3 -52.41 5.07 1.40
N GLN A 4 -51.48 5.30 2.29
CA GLN A 4 -51.59 5.70 3.73
C GLN A 4 -52.03 4.57 4.69
N HIS A 5 -51.30 4.33 5.78
CA HIS A 5 -51.63 4.87 7.11
C HIS A 5 -50.52 4.60 8.16
N ALA A 6 -50.26 5.65 8.93
CA ALA A 6 -49.53 5.65 10.19
C ALA A 6 -50.45 5.29 11.36
N ILE A 7 -49.93 4.69 12.43
CA ILE A 7 -50.58 4.77 13.77
C ILE A 7 -49.49 4.93 14.83
N GLN A 8 -49.54 6.07 15.53
CA GLN A 8 -48.96 6.32 16.85
C GLN A 8 -49.84 5.69 17.93
N SER A 9 -49.25 5.24 19.05
CA SER A 9 -49.97 5.24 20.32
C SER A 9 -49.04 5.51 21.50
N ASN A 10 -49.22 6.68 22.08
CA ASN A 10 -48.81 7.07 23.43
C ASN A 10 -49.58 6.26 24.47
N ARG A 11 -48.92 5.93 25.58
CA ARG A 11 -49.59 5.74 26.88
C ARG A 11 -48.71 6.27 28.00
N GLU A 12 -49.13 7.38 28.57
CA GLU A 12 -48.80 7.84 29.91
C GLU A 12 -49.58 6.98 30.93
N TYR A 13 -48.96 6.73 32.09
CA TYR A 13 -49.68 6.40 33.31
C TYR A 13 -49.04 7.11 34.50
N THR A 14 -49.82 7.99 35.05
CA THR A 14 -49.66 8.67 36.35
C THR A 14 -50.28 7.80 37.48
N GLY A 15 -49.79 7.96 38.69
CA GLY A 15 -50.60 7.65 39.85
C GLY A 15 -49.88 7.17 41.11
N ASP A 16 -49.75 8.08 42.04
CA ASP A 16 -49.39 7.92 43.45
C ASP A 16 -50.11 6.81 44.19
N THR A 17 -49.39 6.21 45.17
CA THR A 17 -49.96 6.09 46.51
C THR A 17 -48.89 5.68 47.55
N LEU A 18 -48.80 6.51 48.60
CA LEU A 18 -48.10 6.25 49.87
C LEU A 18 -48.81 5.16 50.68
N THR A 19 -48.10 4.25 51.27
CA THR A 19 -48.45 3.72 52.57
C THR A 19 -47.22 3.24 53.39
N ARG A 20 -47.23 3.58 54.67
CA ARG A 20 -46.27 3.40 55.72
C ARG A 20 -46.16 1.93 56.19
N PHE A 21 -45.07 1.66 56.87
CA PHE A 21 -44.76 0.76 57.98
C PHE A 21 -43.70 -0.31 57.70
N GLY A 22 -42.70 -0.31 58.60
CA GLY A 22 -41.91 -1.49 58.91
C GLY A 22 -40.41 -1.21 59.04
N ARG A 23 -39.96 -0.72 60.23
CA ARG A 23 -38.54 -0.75 60.60
C ARG A 23 -38.10 -2.22 60.80
N ALA A 24 -37.23 -2.70 59.93
CA ALA A 24 -36.42 -3.88 60.21
C ALA A 24 -34.95 -3.51 60.06
N LEU A 25 -34.28 -3.53 61.23
CA LEU A 25 -32.83 -3.34 61.36
C LEU A 25 -32.14 -4.57 60.79
N VAL A 26 -31.60 -4.50 59.59
CA VAL A 26 -30.74 -5.56 59.05
C VAL A 26 -29.29 -5.09 59.14
N LEU A 27 -28.54 -5.73 60.04
CA LEU A 27 -27.09 -5.63 60.13
C LEU A 27 -26.50 -6.20 58.84
N PHE A 28 -25.99 -5.32 57.96
CA PHE A 28 -25.13 -5.73 56.85
C PHE A 28 -23.72 -5.92 57.38
N VAL A 29 -23.31 -7.18 57.52
CA VAL A 29 -21.90 -7.55 57.73
C VAL A 29 -21.17 -7.30 56.40
N LEU A 30 -20.38 -6.22 56.35
CA LEU A 30 -19.45 -5.94 55.26
C LEU A 30 -18.32 -6.98 55.30
N LEU A 31 -18.45 -8.06 54.55
CA LEU A 31 -17.34 -8.90 54.13
C LEU A 31 -16.48 -8.11 53.13
N ILE A 32 -15.43 -7.47 53.59
CA ILE A 32 -14.37 -6.93 52.75
C ILE A 32 -13.64 -8.14 52.16
N SER A 33 -14.06 -8.58 50.99
CA SER A 33 -13.25 -9.45 50.15
C SER A 33 -12.04 -8.63 49.67
N ALA A 34 -10.91 -8.80 50.31
CA ALA A 34 -9.61 -8.38 49.79
C ALA A 34 -9.34 -9.19 48.51
N GLY A 35 -9.89 -8.71 47.39
CA GLY A 35 -9.51 -9.19 46.10
C GLY A 35 -8.03 -8.88 45.90
N LEU A 36 -7.21 -9.91 45.90
CA LEU A 36 -5.82 -9.87 45.49
C LEU A 36 -5.79 -9.29 44.05
N LEU A 37 -5.56 -7.98 43.96
CA LEU A 37 -5.13 -7.34 42.71
C LEU A 37 -3.78 -7.98 42.34
N GLN A 38 -3.84 -9.05 41.57
CA GLN A 38 -2.63 -9.55 40.93
C GLN A 38 -2.15 -8.45 39.99
N PRO A 39 -0.91 -7.97 40.13
CA PRO A 39 -0.36 -7.05 39.15
C PRO A 39 -0.40 -7.76 37.78
N ILE A 40 -1.14 -7.20 36.82
CA ILE A 40 -1.02 -7.59 35.44
C ILE A 40 0.40 -7.16 35.04
N THR A 41 1.33 -8.09 35.17
CA THR A 41 2.67 -7.92 34.62
C THR A 41 2.49 -7.89 33.11
N THR A 42 2.34 -6.68 32.55
CA THR A 42 2.59 -6.45 31.14
C THR A 42 4.05 -6.85 30.93
N ALA A 43 4.25 -8.03 30.36
CA ALA A 43 5.58 -8.46 29.95
C ALA A 43 6.17 -7.35 29.09
N ALA A 44 7.24 -6.72 29.55
CA ALA A 44 7.96 -5.71 28.78
C ALA A 44 8.31 -6.34 27.44
N GLN A 45 7.74 -5.83 26.37
CA GLN A 45 8.00 -6.33 25.04
C GLN A 45 9.50 -6.21 24.79
N SER A 46 10.16 -7.33 24.49
CA SER A 46 11.60 -7.38 24.28
C SER A 46 12.00 -6.31 23.26
N THR A 47 12.92 -5.42 23.64
CA THR A 47 13.48 -4.40 22.75
C THR A 47 14.43 -5.01 21.71
N ARG A 48 14.75 -6.29 21.84
CA ARG A 48 15.62 -7.04 20.92
C ARG A 48 14.90 -7.30 19.59
N PRO A 49 15.56 -7.04 18.44
CA PRO A 49 15.03 -7.44 17.16
C PRO A 49 14.78 -8.96 17.08
N ILE A 50 13.68 -9.34 16.43
CA ILE A 50 13.43 -10.71 16.03
C ILE A 50 14.32 -11.04 14.83
N ILE A 51 15.01 -12.15 14.86
CA ILE A 51 15.90 -12.58 13.78
C ILE A 51 15.24 -13.69 12.96
N VAL A 52 15.09 -13.45 11.66
CA VAL A 52 14.63 -14.45 10.70
C VAL A 52 15.85 -14.96 9.91
N SER A 53 16.06 -16.27 9.87
CA SER A 53 17.17 -16.88 9.13
C SER A 53 16.74 -18.21 8.51
N PRO A 54 16.95 -18.43 7.19
CA PRO A 54 16.48 -19.62 6.49
C PRO A 54 17.21 -20.89 6.94
N ASP A 55 18.44 -20.76 7.48
CA ASP A 55 19.24 -21.86 8.03
C ASP A 55 18.82 -22.31 9.44
N GLY A 56 17.85 -21.62 10.03
CA GLY A 56 17.31 -21.93 11.37
C GLY A 56 18.14 -21.41 12.53
N LYS A 57 19.17 -20.58 12.29
CA LYS A 57 19.98 -19.95 13.35
C LYS A 57 19.36 -18.64 13.89
N GLY A 58 18.19 -18.25 13.40
CA GLY A 58 17.40 -17.14 13.91
C GLY A 58 16.32 -17.61 14.90
N ASP A 59 15.48 -16.67 15.33
CA ASP A 59 14.30 -16.94 16.14
C ASP A 59 13.21 -17.66 15.29
N PHE A 60 13.18 -17.38 13.99
CA PHE A 60 12.25 -17.97 13.01
C PHE A 60 12.95 -18.29 11.69
N LYS A 61 12.43 -19.28 10.97
CA LYS A 61 12.89 -19.62 9.61
C LYS A 61 12.17 -18.84 8.53
N THR A 62 10.94 -18.37 8.80
CA THR A 62 10.07 -17.65 7.86
C THR A 62 9.69 -16.28 8.39
N ILE A 63 9.46 -15.34 7.48
CA ILE A 63 9.04 -13.99 7.81
C ILE A 63 7.62 -14.00 8.35
N GLN A 64 6.73 -14.81 7.75
CA GLN A 64 5.35 -14.92 8.22
C GLN A 64 5.27 -15.43 9.67
N ALA A 65 6.10 -16.40 10.06
CA ALA A 65 6.14 -16.89 11.44
C ALA A 65 6.60 -15.78 12.41
N ALA A 66 7.59 -14.99 12.02
CA ALA A 66 8.05 -13.85 12.82
C ALA A 66 6.95 -12.78 12.96
N VAL A 67 6.25 -12.43 11.89
CA VAL A 67 5.11 -11.50 11.93
C VAL A 67 4.00 -12.05 12.83
N ASN A 68 3.67 -13.33 12.73
CA ASN A 68 2.63 -13.97 13.54
C ASN A 68 2.95 -13.99 15.02
N SER A 69 4.23 -14.08 15.40
CA SER A 69 4.67 -14.09 16.80
C SER A 69 4.49 -12.74 17.52
N LEU A 70 4.35 -11.64 16.78
CA LEU A 70 4.13 -10.33 17.37
C LEU A 70 2.73 -10.23 17.99
N SER A 71 2.58 -9.50 19.12
CA SER A 71 1.28 -9.10 19.64
C SER A 71 0.55 -8.17 18.65
N GLY A 72 -0.77 -8.01 18.76
CA GLY A 72 -1.58 -7.22 17.82
C GLY A 72 -1.12 -5.76 17.74
N GLN A 73 -1.23 -5.03 18.84
CA GLN A 73 -0.89 -3.60 18.94
C GLN A 73 0.48 -3.40 19.62
N SER A 74 1.20 -2.37 19.16
CA SER A 74 2.41 -1.88 19.82
C SER A 74 2.51 -0.37 19.61
N PRO A 75 2.79 0.41 20.68
CA PRO A 75 3.01 1.86 20.54
C PRO A 75 4.37 2.19 19.91
N THR A 76 5.29 1.24 19.87
CA THR A 76 6.65 1.41 19.33
C THR A 76 6.92 0.44 18.19
N PRO A 77 7.81 0.82 17.25
CA PRO A 77 8.21 -0.06 16.16
C PRO A 77 8.84 -1.37 16.65
N ARG A 78 8.47 -2.47 16.01
CA ARG A 78 8.98 -3.81 16.29
C ARG A 78 9.86 -4.25 15.14
N HIS A 79 11.12 -4.51 15.45
CA HIS A 79 12.11 -4.86 14.46
C HIS A 79 12.15 -6.36 14.17
N ILE A 80 12.02 -6.72 12.89
CA ILE A 80 12.29 -8.05 12.35
C ILE A 80 13.48 -7.90 11.41
N ARG A 81 14.63 -8.45 11.79
CA ARG A 81 15.84 -8.52 10.95
C ARG A 81 15.86 -9.82 10.19
N ILE A 82 15.93 -9.69 8.87
CA ILE A 82 15.86 -10.81 7.94
C ILE A 82 17.25 -11.04 7.36
N LYS A 83 17.84 -12.17 7.69
CA LYS A 83 19.15 -12.55 7.19
C LYS A 83 19.12 -12.74 5.67
N LYS A 84 20.29 -12.62 5.04
CA LYS A 84 20.44 -12.92 3.60
C LYS A 84 19.87 -14.28 3.26
N GLY A 85 19.21 -14.37 2.11
CA GLY A 85 18.58 -15.58 1.60
C GLY A 85 17.34 -15.29 0.78
N THR A 86 16.82 -16.32 0.13
CA THR A 86 15.56 -16.28 -0.61
C THR A 86 14.48 -16.94 0.23
N TYR A 87 13.44 -16.18 0.53
CA TYR A 87 12.26 -16.58 1.30
C TYR A 87 11.10 -16.77 0.32
N ALA A 88 10.87 -18.03 -0.05
CA ALA A 88 9.79 -18.42 -0.97
C ALA A 88 8.47 -18.50 -0.19
N GLU A 89 7.90 -17.35 0.15
CA GLU A 89 6.68 -17.26 0.92
C GLU A 89 5.84 -16.04 0.53
N LYS A 90 4.52 -16.15 0.65
CA LYS A 90 3.58 -15.05 0.61
C LYS A 90 3.41 -14.52 2.03
N VAL A 91 3.60 -13.22 2.23
CA VAL A 91 3.59 -12.59 3.55
C VAL A 91 2.38 -11.68 3.71
N TYR A 92 1.72 -11.76 4.88
CA TYR A 92 0.59 -10.93 5.27
C TYR A 92 0.94 -10.16 6.54
N ILE A 93 0.74 -8.85 6.52
CA ILE A 93 1.00 -7.95 7.65
C ILE A 93 -0.28 -7.19 7.99
N GLU A 94 -0.99 -7.66 9.02
CA GLU A 94 -2.19 -7.02 9.57
C GLU A 94 -1.87 -6.22 10.85
N LYS A 95 -0.67 -6.38 11.38
CA LYS A 95 -0.21 -5.74 12.62
C LYS A 95 0.49 -4.43 12.30
N HIS A 96 0.45 -3.50 13.25
CA HIS A 96 1.01 -2.16 13.11
C HIS A 96 2.44 -2.04 13.66
N ASN A 97 3.14 -0.95 13.33
CA ASN A 97 4.46 -0.61 13.87
C ASN A 97 5.49 -1.74 13.69
N ILE A 98 5.73 -2.13 12.44
CA ILE A 98 6.69 -3.19 12.09
C ILE A 98 7.75 -2.65 11.14
N ILE A 99 9.01 -2.95 11.45
CA ILE A 99 10.14 -2.73 10.57
C ILE A 99 10.66 -4.09 10.11
N LEU A 100 10.55 -4.38 8.81
CA LEU A 100 11.22 -5.50 8.16
C LEU A 100 12.53 -4.99 7.55
N GLU A 101 13.66 -5.46 8.05
CA GLU A 101 14.98 -5.02 7.62
C GLU A 101 15.81 -6.21 7.12
N GLY A 102 16.15 -6.19 5.83
CA GLY A 102 17.04 -7.17 5.20
C GLY A 102 18.50 -6.74 5.25
N GLU A 103 19.37 -7.56 4.70
CA GLU A 103 20.83 -7.32 4.59
C GLU A 103 21.23 -6.74 3.21
N GLY A 104 20.26 -6.26 2.44
CA GLY A 104 20.43 -5.63 1.13
C GLY A 104 19.39 -6.13 0.11
N MET A 105 19.00 -5.26 -0.83
CA MET A 105 18.00 -5.60 -1.86
C MET A 105 18.45 -6.73 -2.82
N ASN A 106 19.74 -7.02 -2.88
CA ASN A 106 20.29 -8.14 -3.66
C ASN A 106 20.60 -9.37 -2.79
N ALA A 107 20.46 -9.25 -1.46
CA ALA A 107 20.85 -10.29 -0.52
C ALA A 107 19.65 -10.93 0.20
N THR A 108 18.63 -10.15 0.51
CA THR A 108 17.41 -10.62 1.20
C THR A 108 16.22 -10.49 0.25
N ILE A 109 15.70 -11.63 -0.19
CA ILE A 109 14.68 -11.69 -1.24
C ILE A 109 13.45 -12.42 -0.71
N ILE A 110 12.30 -11.74 -0.73
CA ILE A 110 10.97 -12.34 -0.48
C ILE A 110 10.33 -12.58 -1.84
N THR A 111 9.92 -13.80 -2.14
CA THR A 111 9.37 -14.13 -3.46
C THR A 111 8.18 -15.07 -3.40
N ALA A 112 7.20 -14.83 -4.29
CA ALA A 112 6.10 -15.75 -4.55
C ALA A 112 5.66 -15.62 -6.02
N SER A 113 5.04 -16.66 -6.56
CA SER A 113 4.54 -16.68 -7.94
C SER A 113 3.03 -16.56 -7.93
N ILE A 114 2.49 -15.35 -8.24
CA ILE A 114 1.06 -15.06 -8.11
C ILE A 114 0.58 -14.22 -9.31
N ALA A 115 -0.43 -14.74 -10.04
CA ALA A 115 -1.20 -13.95 -11.00
C ALA A 115 -2.52 -13.50 -10.35
N ARG A 116 -2.84 -12.20 -10.41
CA ARG A 116 -4.09 -11.65 -9.86
C ARG A 116 -5.32 -12.30 -10.50
N ASP A 117 -5.29 -12.56 -11.79
CA ASP A 117 -6.40 -13.21 -12.49
C ASP A 117 -6.68 -14.61 -11.95
N ALA A 118 -5.64 -15.40 -11.63
CA ALA A 118 -5.80 -16.70 -10.99
C ALA A 118 -6.34 -16.57 -9.56
N TRP A 119 -5.86 -15.57 -8.79
CA TRP A 119 -6.37 -15.29 -7.46
C TRP A 119 -7.87 -14.98 -7.47
N ARG A 120 -8.29 -14.06 -8.36
CA ARG A 120 -9.68 -13.61 -8.49
C ARG A 120 -10.64 -14.69 -8.98
N CYS A 121 -10.16 -15.79 -9.50
CA CYS A 121 -10.98 -16.94 -9.81
C CYS A 121 -11.53 -17.66 -8.57
N ARG A 122 -10.92 -17.44 -7.40
CA ARG A 122 -11.27 -18.13 -6.14
C ARG A 122 -11.53 -17.19 -4.97
N HIS A 123 -11.24 -15.89 -5.12
CA HIS A 123 -11.35 -14.87 -4.08
C HIS A 123 -12.05 -13.62 -4.62
N ASN A 124 -12.99 -13.07 -3.86
CA ASN A 124 -13.76 -11.89 -4.26
C ASN A 124 -12.99 -10.57 -4.04
N ASP A 125 -11.87 -10.63 -3.36
CA ASP A 125 -11.03 -9.47 -3.00
C ASP A 125 -9.58 -9.66 -3.45
N ASP A 126 -8.77 -8.63 -3.19
CA ASP A 126 -7.36 -8.61 -3.51
C ASP A 126 -6.45 -8.90 -2.28
N TRP A 127 -7.00 -9.40 -1.16
CA TRP A 127 -6.20 -9.75 0.01
C TRP A 127 -5.44 -11.07 -0.18
N GLY A 128 -4.25 -10.98 -0.74
CA GLY A 128 -3.39 -12.11 -1.08
C GLY A 128 -2.94 -12.16 -2.54
N VAL A 129 -3.21 -11.11 -3.34
CA VAL A 129 -2.76 -11.04 -4.74
C VAL A 129 -1.27 -10.73 -4.89
N ALA A 130 -0.62 -10.27 -3.81
CA ALA A 130 0.78 -9.85 -3.81
C ALA A 130 1.68 -10.85 -3.08
N THR A 131 2.96 -10.77 -3.36
CA THR A 131 3.98 -11.44 -2.56
C THR A 131 3.95 -10.93 -1.12
N LEU A 132 3.83 -9.60 -0.92
CA LEU A 132 3.67 -8.97 0.38
C LEU A 132 2.36 -8.17 0.43
N ASN A 133 1.45 -8.59 1.31
CA ASN A 133 0.12 -8.01 1.51
C ASN A 133 0.08 -7.29 2.85
N ILE A 134 -0.30 -6.00 2.86
CA ILE A 134 -0.19 -5.13 4.04
C ILE A 134 -1.54 -4.45 4.30
N ASP A 135 -2.05 -4.64 5.51
CA ASP A 135 -3.19 -3.91 6.05
C ASP A 135 -2.86 -3.19 7.38
N GLY A 136 -1.68 -3.43 7.90
CA GLY A 136 -1.14 -2.75 9.08
C GLY A 136 -0.61 -1.34 8.76
N ASN A 137 -0.76 -0.42 9.73
CA ASN A 137 -0.20 0.93 9.66
C ASN A 137 1.23 0.98 10.20
N ASP A 138 1.99 2.02 9.83
CA ASP A 138 3.35 2.24 10.33
C ASP A 138 4.28 1.07 9.99
N ILE A 139 4.26 0.65 8.73
CA ILE A 139 5.10 -0.42 8.22
C ILE A 139 6.28 0.15 7.47
N THR A 140 7.46 -0.31 7.85
CA THR A 140 8.72 0.06 7.20
C THR A 140 9.40 -1.16 6.60
N LEU A 141 9.75 -1.08 5.33
CA LEU A 141 10.62 -2.03 4.64
C LEU A 141 11.99 -1.39 4.43
N LYS A 142 13.07 -2.11 4.75
CA LYS A 142 14.45 -1.64 4.54
C LYS A 142 15.33 -2.71 3.94
N ASN A 143 16.13 -2.32 2.95
CA ASN A 143 17.25 -3.11 2.44
C ASN A 143 16.88 -4.56 2.06
N LEU A 144 15.78 -4.75 1.34
CA LEU A 144 15.31 -6.05 0.88
C LEU A 144 14.64 -5.98 -0.49
N ALA A 145 14.47 -7.12 -1.13
CA ALA A 145 13.68 -7.26 -2.34
C ALA A 145 12.36 -7.96 -2.06
N VAL A 146 11.29 -7.51 -2.73
CA VAL A 146 10.01 -8.22 -2.83
C VAL A 146 9.72 -8.48 -4.30
N ILE A 147 9.66 -9.74 -4.68
CA ILE A 147 9.54 -10.16 -6.07
C ILE A 147 8.29 -11.02 -6.25
N ASN A 148 7.45 -10.65 -7.21
CA ASN A 148 6.47 -11.58 -7.76
C ASN A 148 7.08 -12.25 -9.00
N SER A 149 7.40 -13.53 -8.88
CA SER A 149 8.15 -14.25 -9.93
C SER A 149 7.28 -14.77 -11.07
N PHE A 150 5.96 -14.72 -10.97
CA PHE A 150 5.04 -15.38 -11.90
C PHE A 150 5.39 -15.14 -13.38
N GLY A 151 5.55 -13.89 -13.81
CA GLY A 151 5.84 -13.58 -15.20
C GLY A 151 7.26 -13.90 -15.65
N TYR A 152 8.20 -14.09 -14.70
CA TYR A 152 9.55 -14.58 -14.99
C TYR A 152 9.60 -16.11 -15.08
N ASP A 153 8.77 -16.78 -14.28
CA ASP A 153 8.64 -18.25 -14.27
C ASP A 153 7.66 -18.77 -15.33
N TRP A 154 6.87 -17.86 -15.92
CA TRP A 154 5.83 -18.20 -16.90
C TRP A 154 6.42 -18.88 -18.14
N GLN A 155 5.76 -19.96 -18.57
CA GLN A 155 6.15 -20.73 -19.74
C GLN A 155 5.12 -20.62 -20.87
N THR A 156 3.86 -20.90 -20.58
CA THR A 156 2.76 -20.87 -21.54
C THR A 156 1.46 -20.40 -20.89
N ASP A 157 0.60 -19.79 -21.68
CA ASP A 157 -0.74 -19.43 -21.23
C ASP A 157 -1.51 -20.70 -20.83
N THR A 158 -2.19 -20.64 -19.69
CA THR A 158 -2.92 -21.75 -19.12
C THR A 158 -4.35 -21.32 -18.82
N THR A 159 -5.32 -22.08 -19.34
CA THR A 159 -6.74 -21.90 -19.00
C THR A 159 -7.05 -22.68 -17.73
N ILE A 160 -7.57 -21.99 -16.73
CA ILE A 160 -7.96 -22.55 -15.43
C ILE A 160 -9.46 -22.42 -15.19
N ALA A 161 -10.01 -23.30 -14.35
CA ALA A 161 -11.37 -23.14 -13.84
C ALA A 161 -11.46 -21.86 -13.00
N CYS A 162 -12.48 -21.05 -13.25
CA CYS A 162 -12.71 -19.77 -12.60
C CYS A 162 -14.16 -19.71 -12.06
N PRO A 163 -14.46 -20.35 -10.92
CA PRO A 163 -15.83 -20.45 -10.40
C PRO A 163 -16.51 -19.13 -10.12
N LEU A 164 -15.73 -18.06 -9.86
CA LEU A 164 -16.25 -16.72 -9.62
C LEU A 164 -16.51 -15.92 -10.90
N ASP A 165 -16.08 -16.42 -12.06
CA ASP A 165 -16.51 -15.90 -13.37
C ASP A 165 -17.80 -16.62 -13.77
N THR A 166 -18.94 -16.03 -13.44
CA THR A 166 -20.27 -16.62 -13.66
C THR A 166 -20.70 -16.67 -15.13
N VAL A 167 -19.91 -16.11 -16.03
CA VAL A 167 -20.19 -16.11 -17.48
C VAL A 167 -19.39 -17.21 -18.17
N ASN A 168 -18.08 -17.24 -17.99
CA ASN A 168 -17.20 -18.14 -18.72
C ASN A 168 -16.77 -19.37 -17.92
N TYR A 169 -16.83 -19.32 -16.58
CA TYR A 169 -16.34 -20.35 -15.65
C TYR A 169 -14.87 -20.75 -15.85
N GLN A 170 -14.17 -20.05 -16.70
CA GLN A 170 -12.77 -20.29 -17.07
C GLN A 170 -12.06 -18.94 -17.30
N ARG A 171 -10.74 -18.93 -17.10
CA ARG A 171 -9.90 -17.78 -17.40
C ARG A 171 -8.54 -18.25 -17.89
N THR A 172 -8.06 -17.61 -18.97
CA THR A 172 -6.70 -17.82 -19.44
C THR A 172 -5.76 -16.91 -18.65
N ILE A 173 -4.75 -17.50 -18.03
CA ILE A 173 -3.72 -16.85 -17.26
C ILE A 173 -2.46 -16.84 -18.08
N GLY A 174 -1.95 -15.66 -18.37
CA GLY A 174 -0.76 -15.44 -19.17
C GLY A 174 0.27 -14.55 -18.48
N LYS A 175 1.41 -14.41 -19.12
CA LYS A 175 2.53 -13.59 -18.63
C LYS A 175 2.13 -12.14 -18.32
N GLY A 176 1.16 -11.60 -19.06
CA GLY A 176 0.63 -10.24 -18.89
C GLY A 176 -0.40 -10.07 -17.78
N SER A 177 -0.84 -11.15 -17.10
CA SER A 177 -1.72 -11.04 -15.93
C SER A 177 -1.07 -10.17 -14.86
N HIS A 178 -1.86 -9.33 -14.18
CA HIS A 178 -1.33 -8.43 -13.13
C HIS A 178 -0.62 -9.20 -12.02
N GLN A 179 0.52 -8.71 -11.59
CA GLN A 179 1.45 -9.37 -10.67
C GLN A 179 1.99 -8.36 -9.67
N MET A 180 1.50 -8.40 -8.45
CA MET A 180 1.89 -7.45 -7.42
C MET A 180 3.04 -8.00 -6.59
N ALA A 181 4.13 -7.25 -6.46
CA ALA A 181 5.13 -7.51 -5.43
C ALA A 181 4.59 -7.07 -4.07
N VAL A 182 4.06 -5.84 -3.99
CA VAL A 182 3.46 -5.29 -2.76
C VAL A 182 2.06 -4.75 -3.05
N ARG A 183 1.11 -5.13 -2.23
CA ARG A 183 -0.24 -4.56 -2.17
C ARG A 183 -0.53 -4.11 -0.75
N THR A 184 -0.91 -2.84 -0.56
CA THR A 184 -1.55 -2.43 0.68
C THR A 184 -3.07 -2.42 0.51
N MET A 185 -3.82 -2.54 1.60
CA MET A 185 -5.29 -2.46 1.59
C MET A 185 -5.72 -1.11 2.20
N SER A 186 -5.93 -1.04 3.50
CA SER A 186 -6.27 0.20 4.19
C SER A 186 -5.07 0.86 4.90
N ALA A 187 -3.88 0.33 4.72
CA ALA A 187 -2.66 0.78 5.39
C ALA A 187 -2.34 2.25 5.12
N THR A 188 -1.81 2.92 6.13
CA THR A 188 -1.25 4.26 6.04
C THR A 188 0.11 4.33 6.73
N ARG A 189 0.91 5.34 6.43
CA ARG A 189 2.29 5.53 6.88
C ARG A 189 3.16 4.29 6.58
N PHE A 190 3.10 3.89 5.30
CA PHE A 190 3.98 2.87 4.77
C PHE A 190 5.22 3.52 4.17
N GLN A 191 6.39 3.03 4.53
CA GLN A 191 7.65 3.48 3.92
C GLN A 191 8.53 2.32 3.46
N ALA A 192 9.29 2.57 2.39
CA ALA A 192 10.30 1.66 1.88
C ALA A 192 11.60 2.41 1.59
N ILE A 193 12.72 1.88 2.08
CA ILE A 193 14.04 2.49 1.95
C ILE A 193 15.04 1.44 1.46
N GLY A 194 15.72 1.74 0.34
CA GLY A 194 16.73 0.85 -0.23
C GLY A 194 16.18 -0.51 -0.66
N CYS A 195 14.94 -0.55 -1.18
CA CYS A 195 14.25 -1.78 -1.54
C CYS A 195 14.14 -1.98 -3.05
N LEU A 196 14.07 -3.24 -3.48
CA LEU A 196 13.69 -3.63 -4.84
C LEU A 196 12.28 -4.23 -4.83
N PHE A 197 11.39 -3.68 -5.67
CA PHE A 197 10.07 -4.24 -5.95
C PHE A 197 10.03 -4.66 -7.42
N LYS A 198 9.74 -5.94 -7.67
CA LYS A 198 9.88 -6.49 -9.01
C LYS A 198 8.74 -7.44 -9.35
N ALA A 199 8.15 -7.22 -10.52
CA ALA A 199 7.25 -8.14 -11.20
C ALA A 199 7.42 -7.98 -12.71
N TRP A 200 6.91 -8.92 -13.51
CA TRP A 200 6.99 -8.78 -14.97
C TRP A 200 5.95 -7.82 -15.52
N ALA A 201 4.70 -7.97 -15.09
CA ALA A 201 3.55 -7.24 -15.61
C ALA A 201 3.13 -6.07 -14.69
N GLY A 202 1.84 -5.82 -14.57
CA GLY A 202 1.29 -4.64 -13.94
C GLY A 202 1.14 -4.67 -12.43
N ASP A 203 0.94 -3.49 -11.87
CA ASP A 203 0.62 -3.22 -10.46
C ASP A 203 1.72 -3.67 -9.46
N THR A 204 2.99 -3.71 -9.88
CA THR A 204 4.10 -4.23 -9.04
C THR A 204 4.13 -3.62 -7.63
N MET A 205 4.12 -2.29 -7.53
CA MET A 205 3.99 -1.54 -6.27
C MET A 205 2.63 -0.86 -6.25
N SER A 206 1.68 -1.43 -5.52
CA SER A 206 0.27 -1.06 -5.51
C SER A 206 -0.23 -0.64 -4.13
N PRO A 207 0.23 0.51 -3.59
CA PRO A 207 -0.29 1.05 -2.35
C PRO A 207 -1.72 1.53 -2.54
N TRP A 208 -2.61 1.07 -1.67
CA TRP A 208 -4.02 1.40 -1.76
C TRP A 208 -4.54 1.96 -0.44
N ASN A 209 -4.91 3.19 -0.43
CA ASN A 209 -5.76 3.86 0.54
C ASN A 209 -6.03 5.27 0.03
N VAL A 210 -7.08 5.43 -0.76
CA VAL A 210 -7.36 6.68 -1.50
C VAL A 210 -7.68 7.88 -0.62
N GLU A 211 -8.14 7.64 0.63
CA GLU A 211 -8.61 8.69 1.54
C GLU A 211 -7.58 9.07 2.60
N HIS A 212 -6.75 8.13 3.04
CA HIS A 212 -5.86 8.34 4.19
C HIS A 212 -4.45 7.78 3.99
N GLY A 213 -4.15 7.25 2.80
CA GLY A 213 -2.85 6.61 2.52
C GLY A 213 -1.71 7.62 2.46
N LEU A 214 -0.65 7.32 3.20
CA LEU A 214 0.60 8.07 3.21
C LEU A 214 1.73 7.10 2.89
N PHE A 215 2.43 7.33 1.75
CA PHE A 215 3.39 6.38 1.19
C PHE A 215 4.71 7.06 0.86
N TYR A 216 5.78 6.60 1.47
CA TYR A 216 7.12 7.14 1.28
C TYR A 216 8.08 6.09 0.72
N PHE A 217 8.82 6.47 -0.33
CA PHE A 217 9.81 5.62 -0.98
C PHE A 217 11.12 6.37 -1.14
N LYS A 218 12.21 5.76 -0.72
CA LYS A 218 13.54 6.34 -0.86
C LYS A 218 14.56 5.30 -1.33
N ASP A 219 15.40 5.69 -2.29
CA ASP A 219 16.48 4.86 -2.82
C ASP A 219 15.99 3.47 -3.29
N CYS A 220 14.76 3.39 -3.82
CA CYS A 220 14.12 2.16 -4.23
C CYS A 220 14.24 1.92 -5.74
N VAL A 221 14.19 0.65 -6.13
CA VAL A 221 14.04 0.22 -7.52
C VAL A 221 12.67 -0.41 -7.69
N MET A 222 11.92 0.03 -8.69
CA MET A 222 10.61 -0.51 -9.06
C MET A 222 10.66 -1.01 -10.50
N GLU A 223 10.45 -2.31 -10.71
CA GLU A 223 10.50 -2.93 -12.04
C GLU A 223 9.16 -3.61 -12.35
N GLY A 224 8.60 -3.31 -13.52
CA GLY A 224 7.32 -3.89 -13.95
C GLY A 224 6.95 -3.57 -15.38
N GLY A 225 5.82 -4.09 -15.83
CA GLY A 225 5.32 -3.89 -17.20
C GLY A 225 4.42 -2.66 -17.34
N VAL A 226 3.15 -2.80 -16.99
CA VAL A 226 2.15 -1.74 -17.10
C VAL A 226 1.72 -1.28 -15.71
N ASP A 227 1.57 0.04 -15.51
CA ASP A 227 1.04 0.61 -14.27
C ASP A 227 1.76 0.11 -13.00
N PHE A 228 3.05 -0.16 -13.12
CA PHE A 228 3.78 -0.87 -12.06
C PHE A 228 4.10 -0.02 -10.82
N TYR A 229 3.92 1.29 -10.89
CA TYR A 229 3.89 2.19 -9.74
C TYR A 229 2.53 2.89 -9.69
N CYS A 230 1.68 2.44 -8.78
CA CYS A 230 0.30 2.89 -8.75
C CYS A 230 -0.19 3.25 -7.32
N PRO A 231 0.38 4.29 -6.70
CA PRO A 231 -0.03 4.75 -5.38
C PRO A 231 -1.42 5.41 -5.42
N ARG A 232 -2.24 5.15 -4.40
CA ARG A 232 -3.55 5.79 -4.17
C ARG A 232 -3.54 6.41 -2.78
N GLY A 233 -3.53 7.72 -2.71
CA GLY A 233 -3.34 8.53 -1.52
C GLY A 233 -2.24 9.56 -1.76
N TRP A 234 -1.56 10.00 -0.71
CA TRP A 234 -0.39 10.87 -0.81
C TRP A 234 0.87 10.02 -0.92
N ALA A 235 1.66 10.24 -1.95
CA ALA A 235 2.89 9.50 -2.17
C ALA A 235 4.07 10.43 -2.45
N TYR A 236 5.21 10.12 -1.85
CA TYR A 236 6.48 10.79 -2.13
C TYR A 236 7.56 9.76 -2.39
N ALA A 237 8.16 9.82 -3.58
CA ALA A 237 9.29 8.99 -3.96
C ALA A 237 10.51 9.87 -4.23
N GLU A 238 11.64 9.56 -3.60
CA GLU A 238 12.89 10.26 -3.85
C GLU A 238 14.04 9.30 -4.16
N ASN A 239 14.90 9.68 -5.09
CA ASN A 239 16.05 8.91 -5.55
C ASN A 239 15.66 7.50 -6.03
N CYS A 240 14.44 7.31 -6.54
CA CYS A 240 13.96 6.01 -6.98
C CYS A 240 14.22 5.79 -8.47
N ARG A 241 14.43 4.53 -8.85
CA ARG A 241 14.58 4.10 -10.23
C ARG A 241 13.40 3.25 -10.67
N PHE A 242 12.78 3.65 -11.77
CA PHE A 242 11.62 2.98 -12.37
C PHE A 242 12.06 2.31 -13.67
N LYS A 243 11.91 0.98 -13.75
CA LYS A 243 12.33 0.18 -14.89
C LYS A 243 11.16 -0.52 -15.55
N ALA A 244 10.83 -0.09 -16.77
CA ALA A 244 9.74 -0.62 -17.56
C ALA A 244 10.15 -1.90 -18.33
N ASN A 245 9.38 -2.97 -18.17
CA ASN A 245 9.58 -4.23 -18.92
C ASN A 245 8.86 -4.23 -20.28
N THR A 246 7.94 -3.29 -20.51
CA THR A 246 7.13 -3.18 -21.74
C THR A 246 7.03 -1.73 -22.21
N GLY A 247 6.50 -1.51 -23.42
CA GLY A 247 6.20 -0.19 -23.96
C GLY A 247 4.97 0.51 -23.33
N ASP A 248 4.45 0.01 -22.22
CA ASP A 248 3.30 0.58 -21.54
C ASP A 248 3.67 1.67 -20.53
N ALA A 249 2.66 2.22 -19.84
CA ALA A 249 2.84 3.29 -18.87
C ALA A 249 3.43 2.77 -17.56
N ALA A 250 4.44 3.47 -17.03
CA ALA A 250 5.08 3.13 -15.77
C ALA A 250 4.21 3.51 -14.55
N ILE A 251 3.66 4.74 -14.55
CA ILE A 251 2.86 5.29 -13.46
C ILE A 251 1.37 5.13 -13.78
N TRP A 252 0.59 4.77 -12.76
CA TRP A 252 -0.86 4.74 -12.82
C TRP A 252 -1.52 5.44 -11.64
N HIS A 253 -2.65 6.10 -11.90
CA HIS A 253 -3.53 6.61 -10.85
C HIS A 253 -5.01 6.43 -11.21
N ASP A 254 -5.77 5.73 -10.37
CA ASP A 254 -7.20 5.49 -10.59
C ASP A 254 -8.07 6.72 -10.32
N GLY A 255 -7.57 7.67 -9.57
CA GLY A 255 -8.26 8.88 -9.13
C GLY A 255 -8.20 9.09 -7.63
N SER A 256 -8.15 10.35 -7.23
CA SER A 256 -8.21 10.80 -5.85
C SER A 256 -9.65 11.09 -5.43
N ARG A 257 -9.95 10.91 -4.16
CA ARG A 257 -11.19 11.37 -3.53
C ARG A 257 -10.99 12.65 -2.73
N VAL A 258 -9.74 13.06 -2.54
CA VAL A 258 -9.34 14.24 -1.79
C VAL A 258 -8.55 15.15 -2.71
N ALA A 259 -8.97 16.41 -2.83
CA ALA A 259 -8.34 17.38 -3.74
C ALA A 259 -6.84 17.58 -3.48
N ASP A 260 -6.43 17.53 -2.20
CA ASP A 260 -5.03 17.70 -1.80
C ASP A 260 -4.14 16.46 -2.00
N SER A 261 -4.72 15.31 -2.34
CA SER A 261 -3.95 14.09 -2.59
C SER A 261 -3.03 14.26 -3.79
N LYS A 262 -1.77 13.86 -3.65
CA LYS A 262 -0.73 14.07 -4.67
C LYS A 262 0.32 12.97 -4.68
N THR A 263 0.87 12.72 -5.86
CA THR A 263 2.03 11.85 -6.06
C THR A 263 3.22 12.70 -6.49
N VAL A 264 4.26 12.69 -5.70
CA VAL A 264 5.50 13.44 -5.94
C VAL A 264 6.63 12.46 -6.22
N LEU A 265 7.37 12.72 -7.30
CA LEU A 265 8.60 12.03 -7.64
C LEU A 265 9.73 13.06 -7.72
N ASN A 266 10.73 12.94 -6.86
CA ASN A 266 11.84 13.87 -6.80
C ASN A 266 13.18 13.13 -7.00
N ASN A 267 14.01 13.63 -7.92
CA ASN A 267 15.28 13.03 -8.28
C ASN A 267 15.16 11.53 -8.66
N CYS A 268 14.11 11.21 -9.43
CA CYS A 268 13.83 9.84 -9.88
C CYS A 268 14.27 9.64 -11.33
N SER A 269 14.61 8.39 -11.69
CA SER A 269 14.95 8.02 -13.06
C SER A 269 13.99 6.98 -13.62
N PHE A 270 13.71 7.11 -14.94
CA PHE A 270 12.85 6.21 -15.70
C PHE A 270 13.62 5.64 -16.88
N GLU A 271 13.67 4.31 -16.98
CA GLU A 271 14.38 3.57 -18.01
C GLU A 271 13.63 2.29 -18.39
N GLY A 272 14.06 1.61 -19.40
CA GLY A 272 13.55 0.26 -19.72
C GLY A 272 13.30 0.03 -21.21
N TYR A 273 12.20 -0.67 -21.51
CA TYR A 273 11.83 -1.11 -22.84
C TYR A 273 11.62 0.07 -23.81
N ASP A 274 12.01 -0.11 -25.07
CA ASP A 274 11.88 0.93 -26.09
C ASP A 274 10.44 1.40 -26.24
N GLY A 275 10.26 2.72 -26.20
CA GLY A 275 8.95 3.35 -26.31
C GLY A 275 8.06 3.21 -25.09
N PHE A 276 8.61 2.89 -23.92
CA PHE A 276 7.82 2.94 -22.68
C PHE A 276 7.25 4.35 -22.44
N LYS A 277 6.08 4.42 -21.83
CA LYS A 277 5.38 5.67 -21.53
C LYS A 277 5.54 6.03 -20.05
N LEU A 278 5.62 7.33 -19.78
CA LEU A 278 5.84 7.81 -18.39
C LEU A 278 4.68 7.46 -17.48
N GLY A 279 3.44 7.69 -17.89
CA GLY A 279 2.32 7.41 -17.02
C GLY A 279 0.95 7.65 -17.65
N ARG A 280 -0.07 7.22 -16.93
CA ARG A 280 -1.47 7.46 -17.28
C ARG A 280 -2.35 7.54 -16.02
N TYR A 281 -3.54 8.12 -16.16
CA TYR A 281 -4.49 8.23 -15.07
C TYR A 281 -5.93 8.11 -15.56
N HIS A 282 -6.86 7.80 -14.67
CA HIS A 282 -8.25 7.55 -15.01
C HIS A 282 -9.17 8.69 -14.62
N ARG A 283 -9.00 9.22 -13.40
CA ARG A 283 -9.82 10.28 -12.79
C ARG A 283 -8.91 11.34 -12.19
N ASP A 284 -9.45 12.23 -11.37
CA ASP A 284 -8.66 13.26 -10.70
C ASP A 284 -7.36 12.70 -10.12
N ALA A 285 -6.26 13.26 -10.56
CA ALA A 285 -4.90 12.93 -10.08
C ALA A 285 -4.08 14.21 -10.01
N GLN A 286 -3.07 14.21 -9.15
CA GLN A 286 -2.14 15.29 -9.05
C GLN A 286 -0.71 14.74 -8.99
N PHE A 287 0.10 15.13 -9.97
CA PHE A 287 1.48 14.68 -10.10
C PHE A 287 2.45 15.85 -10.04
N PHE A 288 3.53 15.67 -9.31
CA PHE A 288 4.70 16.55 -9.32
C PHE A 288 5.94 15.70 -9.61
N LEU A 289 6.60 16.00 -10.73
CA LEU A 289 7.86 15.39 -11.09
C LEU A 289 8.96 16.46 -11.05
N LEU A 290 9.92 16.28 -10.14
CA LEU A 290 11.00 17.26 -9.93
C LEU A 290 12.35 16.57 -10.14
N ASN A 291 13.26 17.22 -10.86
CA ASN A 291 14.62 16.74 -11.06
C ASN A 291 14.67 15.30 -11.61
N CYS A 292 13.63 14.88 -12.35
CA CYS A 292 13.55 13.53 -12.89
C CYS A 292 14.34 13.39 -14.18
N THR A 293 14.91 12.20 -14.40
CA THR A 293 15.60 11.87 -15.64
C THR A 293 14.90 10.76 -16.39
N PHE A 294 14.79 10.91 -17.69
CA PHE A 294 14.14 9.95 -18.57
C PHE A 294 15.15 9.37 -19.56
N ALA A 295 15.13 8.06 -19.78
CA ALA A 295 15.96 7.42 -20.79
C ALA A 295 15.64 7.96 -22.21
N SER A 296 16.64 7.98 -23.08
CA SER A 296 16.50 8.51 -24.45
C SER A 296 15.44 7.77 -25.30
N ASN A 297 15.15 6.51 -24.96
CA ASN A 297 14.18 5.65 -25.63
C ASN A 297 12.77 5.73 -25.05
N MET A 298 12.48 6.64 -24.11
CA MET A 298 11.12 6.91 -23.65
C MET A 298 10.26 7.48 -24.79
N ALA A 299 8.99 7.05 -24.86
CA ALA A 299 8.05 7.57 -25.85
C ALA A 299 7.81 9.09 -25.68
N ASP A 300 7.65 9.79 -26.81
CA ASP A 300 7.19 11.18 -26.81
C ASP A 300 5.69 11.24 -26.52
N LYS A 301 5.37 11.05 -25.24
CA LYS A 301 3.98 11.06 -24.78
C LYS A 301 3.88 11.54 -23.34
N PRO A 302 3.15 12.66 -23.08
CA PRO A 302 2.90 13.12 -21.71
C PRO A 302 2.12 12.09 -20.89
N ILE A 303 2.05 12.27 -19.58
CA ILE A 303 1.11 11.53 -18.74
C ILE A 303 -0.30 11.82 -19.25
N TYR A 304 -1.06 10.78 -19.58
CA TYR A 304 -2.33 10.93 -20.31
C TYR A 304 -3.49 10.29 -19.57
N ARG A 305 -4.68 10.85 -19.80
CA ARG A 305 -5.93 10.31 -19.28
C ARG A 305 -6.43 9.15 -20.13
N VAL A 306 -6.94 8.11 -19.47
CA VAL A 306 -7.61 6.97 -20.12
C VAL A 306 -9.05 6.87 -19.63
N GLY A 307 -9.93 6.32 -20.47
CA GLY A 307 -11.36 6.17 -20.18
C GLY A 307 -12.18 7.39 -20.57
N ALA A 308 -13.10 7.20 -21.51
CA ALA A 308 -14.08 8.21 -21.90
C ALA A 308 -15.12 8.40 -20.76
N GLY A 309 -15.59 9.64 -20.57
CA GLY A 309 -16.67 9.95 -19.65
C GLY A 309 -16.32 9.97 -18.15
N THR A 310 -15.04 9.86 -17.81
CA THR A 310 -14.61 10.01 -16.42
C THR A 310 -14.58 11.48 -16.02
N ASN A 311 -15.18 11.79 -14.87
CA ASN A 311 -15.25 13.16 -14.39
C ASN A 311 -13.93 13.62 -13.78
N ILE A 312 -13.42 14.77 -14.20
CA ILE A 312 -12.28 15.48 -13.61
C ILE A 312 -12.85 16.72 -12.94
N GLN A 313 -12.79 16.77 -11.60
CA GLN A 313 -13.38 17.85 -10.81
C GLN A 313 -12.40 19.01 -10.62
N TRP A 314 -11.10 18.71 -10.55
CA TRP A 314 -10.07 19.70 -10.17
C TRP A 314 -9.11 20.05 -11.31
N GLY A 315 -9.46 19.71 -12.54
CA GLY A 315 -8.65 19.99 -13.75
C GLY A 315 -7.43 19.09 -13.87
N GLU A 316 -6.65 19.34 -14.90
CA GLU A 316 -5.37 18.65 -15.11
C GLU A 316 -4.31 19.24 -14.20
N ARG A 317 -3.70 18.39 -13.35
CA ARG A 317 -2.73 18.78 -12.34
C ARG A 317 -1.48 17.93 -12.45
N ILE A 318 -0.77 18.13 -13.58
CA ILE A 318 0.48 17.42 -13.87
C ILE A 318 1.58 18.46 -13.99
N TYR A 319 2.51 18.45 -13.05
CA TYR A 319 3.54 19.47 -12.92
C TYR A 319 4.93 18.88 -13.03
N TYR A 320 5.78 19.60 -13.77
CA TYR A 320 7.16 19.24 -14.00
C TYR A 320 8.08 20.39 -13.58
N TYR A 321 9.26 20.03 -13.09
CA TYR A 321 10.32 20.98 -12.80
C TYR A 321 11.69 20.32 -12.96
N ASN A 322 12.56 20.91 -13.77
CA ASN A 322 13.92 20.46 -13.98
C ASN A 322 13.99 18.95 -14.38
N CYS A 323 13.13 18.54 -15.29
CA CYS A 323 13.09 17.17 -15.81
C CYS A 323 13.81 17.09 -17.17
N HIS A 324 14.62 16.04 -17.39
CA HIS A 324 15.46 15.95 -18.58
C HIS A 324 15.54 14.54 -19.15
N ARG A 325 15.72 14.43 -20.48
CA ARG A 325 16.08 13.18 -21.14
C ARG A 325 17.59 13.01 -21.16
N GLN A 326 18.03 11.79 -20.96
CA GLN A 326 19.47 11.44 -21.00
C GLN A 326 19.97 11.40 -22.45
N GLY A 327 21.02 12.15 -22.74
CA GLY A 327 21.76 12.07 -23.99
C GLY A 327 21.02 12.54 -25.25
N THR A 328 19.88 13.24 -25.11
CA THR A 328 19.11 13.76 -26.25
C THR A 328 18.29 15.00 -25.85
N THR A 329 17.61 15.60 -26.84
CA THR A 329 16.76 16.78 -26.63
C THR A 329 15.53 16.46 -25.81
N ASP A 330 15.17 17.36 -24.90
CA ASP A 330 13.96 17.29 -24.09
C ASP A 330 12.68 17.40 -24.91
N PHE A 331 11.61 16.74 -24.47
CA PHE A 331 10.28 16.98 -25.01
C PHE A 331 9.66 18.22 -24.38
N GLY A 332 8.89 18.97 -25.15
CA GLY A 332 8.29 20.23 -24.70
C GLY A 332 7.22 20.06 -23.61
N TRP A 333 6.58 18.90 -23.52
CA TRP A 333 5.46 18.69 -22.61
C TRP A 333 5.85 18.59 -21.13
N TYR A 334 7.11 18.36 -20.78
CA TYR A 334 7.59 18.43 -19.40
C TYR A 334 8.46 19.67 -19.11
N ALA A 335 8.30 20.73 -19.89
CA ALA A 335 8.84 22.03 -19.52
C ALA A 335 8.33 22.46 -18.14
N ASN A 336 9.11 23.26 -17.44
CA ASN A 336 8.75 23.74 -16.10
C ASN A 336 7.37 24.42 -16.11
N ASN A 337 6.45 23.90 -15.30
CA ASN A 337 5.06 24.37 -15.23
C ASN A 337 4.48 24.35 -13.81
N LEU A 338 5.33 24.42 -12.79
CA LEU A 338 4.82 24.52 -11.41
C LEU A 338 3.90 25.74 -11.25
N PRO A 339 2.85 25.64 -10.42
CA PRO A 339 2.04 26.80 -10.03
C PRO A 339 2.93 27.91 -9.43
N ASN A 340 2.63 29.17 -9.74
CA ASN A 340 3.47 30.34 -9.35
C ASN A 340 3.64 30.51 -7.83
N ASP A 341 2.72 29.98 -7.04
CA ASP A 341 2.71 30.01 -5.58
C ASP A 341 3.48 28.85 -4.95
N ILE A 342 3.96 27.88 -5.74
CA ILE A 342 4.70 26.71 -5.27
C ILE A 342 6.17 26.82 -5.68
N LYS A 343 7.05 26.97 -4.70
CA LYS A 343 8.49 26.98 -4.93
C LYS A 343 9.04 25.55 -4.93
N PRO A 344 9.85 25.14 -5.93
CA PRO A 344 10.33 23.78 -6.06
C PRO A 344 11.09 23.27 -4.82
N GLU A 345 11.86 24.13 -4.15
CA GLU A 345 12.62 23.80 -2.95
C GLU A 345 11.73 23.51 -1.72
N THR A 346 10.45 23.89 -1.75
CA THR A 346 9.52 23.60 -0.67
C THR A 346 8.88 22.22 -0.81
N ILE A 347 8.89 21.64 -2.02
CA ILE A 347 8.27 20.33 -2.31
C ILE A 347 9.14 19.22 -1.72
N SER A 348 8.75 18.75 -0.55
CA SER A 348 9.43 17.71 0.23
C SER A 348 8.42 16.70 0.77
N ALA A 349 8.89 15.62 1.37
CA ALA A 349 8.01 14.68 2.07
C ALA A 349 7.16 15.38 3.14
N ALA A 350 7.74 16.33 3.88
CA ALA A 350 7.03 17.14 4.87
C ALA A 350 5.92 18.00 4.22
N TRP A 351 6.17 18.56 3.04
CA TRP A 351 5.15 19.30 2.28
C TRP A 351 4.01 18.40 1.80
N VAL A 352 4.32 17.15 1.40
CA VAL A 352 3.30 16.18 0.94
C VAL A 352 2.45 15.69 2.09
N PHE A 353 3.07 15.33 3.22
CA PHE A 353 2.37 14.68 4.32
C PHE A 353 1.85 15.68 5.37
N GLY A 354 2.45 16.88 5.49
CA GLY A 354 2.08 17.87 6.48
C GLY A 354 2.16 17.32 7.91
N ASP A 355 1.21 17.69 8.74
CA ASP A 355 1.14 17.20 10.13
C ASP A 355 0.60 15.77 10.25
N ARG A 356 0.14 15.17 9.14
CA ARG A 356 -0.39 13.78 9.13
C ARG A 356 0.68 12.73 9.37
N TRP A 357 1.92 13.02 8.99
CA TRP A 357 3.05 12.11 9.16
C TRP A 357 4.39 12.85 9.14
N LYS A 358 5.15 12.71 10.21
CA LYS A 358 6.53 13.19 10.32
C LYS A 358 7.47 12.01 10.18
N LEU A 359 8.32 12.04 9.13
CA LEU A 359 9.31 11.01 8.81
C LEU A 359 10.55 11.16 9.68
#